data_cca3a559975cfaee19fa404f6184fd2a
#
_entry.id   cca3a559975cfaee19fa404f6184fd2a
#
_cell.length_a   1.000
_cell.length_b   1.000
_cell.length_c   1.000
_cell.angle_alpha   90.00
_cell.angle_beta   90.00
_cell.angle_gamma   90.00
#
_symmetry.space_group_name_H-M   'P 1'
#
loop_
_entity.id
_entity.type
_entity.pdbx_description
1 polymer ?
#
loop_
_entity_poly.entity_id
_entity_poly.type
_entity_poly.pdbx_seq_one_letter_code
_entity_poly.pdbx_strand_id
1 'polypeptide(L)'
;PAVKELLRAETDGTLSFGDYTLDSKTKLDGFEFQGDIYKVKTFKEITKLEKNGMFVYESVPGTAVENFKATENVVSFKVCGETDFQFTLGMEADAEYVVYMDDVNIGDMTTNLSGKLSVSAEADPGKEIGIKVVRK
;
A
#
# COMPACT_ATOMS: atom_id res chain seq x y z
N PRO A 1 -9.83 -7.93 -3.78
CA PRO A 1 -9.56 -9.34 -3.54
C PRO A 1 -8.07 -9.61 -3.27
N ALA A 2 -7.81 -10.68 -2.51
CA ALA A 2 -6.46 -11.05 -2.14
C ALA A 2 -5.60 -11.35 -3.37
N VAL A 3 -4.31 -11.00 -3.29
CA VAL A 3 -3.33 -11.28 -4.34
C VAL A 3 -2.65 -12.61 -3.98
N LYS A 4 -3.11 -13.69 -4.60
CA LYS A 4 -2.67 -15.05 -4.26
C LYS A 4 -1.19 -15.31 -4.56
N GLU A 5 -0.64 -14.62 -5.52
CA GLU A 5 0.78 -14.68 -5.86
C GLU A 5 1.67 -13.95 -4.86
N LEU A 6 1.10 -13.24 -3.90
CA LEU A 6 1.73 -12.36 -2.92
C LEU A 6 2.26 -11.05 -3.52
N LEU A 7 2.87 -11.10 -4.68
CA LEU A 7 3.33 -9.96 -5.49
C LEU A 7 3.05 -10.29 -6.95
N ARG A 8 2.53 -9.33 -7.69
CA ARG A 8 2.20 -9.51 -9.10
C ARG A 8 2.45 -8.21 -9.88
N ALA A 9 3.20 -8.31 -10.97
CA ALA A 9 3.36 -7.20 -11.91
C ALA A 9 2.17 -7.18 -12.85
N GLU A 10 1.51 -6.03 -12.94
CA GLU A 10 0.38 -5.84 -13.85
C GLU A 10 0.87 -5.38 -15.23
N THR A 11 0.07 -5.62 -16.26
CA THR A 11 0.44 -5.25 -17.63
C THR A 11 0.48 -3.73 -17.84
N ASP A 12 -0.16 -2.95 -16.98
CA ASP A 12 -0.18 -1.49 -17.06
C ASP A 12 1.01 -0.81 -16.36
N GLY A 13 1.98 -1.59 -15.89
CA GLY A 13 3.15 -1.05 -15.21
C GLY A 13 2.95 -0.78 -13.72
N THR A 14 1.87 -1.29 -13.14
CA THR A 14 1.61 -1.20 -11.71
C THR A 14 1.90 -2.53 -11.01
N LEU A 15 1.93 -2.51 -9.69
CA LEU A 15 2.26 -3.68 -8.87
C LEU A 15 1.08 -3.99 -7.94
N SER A 16 0.73 -5.26 -7.80
CA SER A 16 -0.30 -5.71 -6.86
C SER A 16 0.31 -6.65 -5.83
N PHE A 17 -0.15 -6.56 -4.58
CA PHE A 17 0.44 -7.34 -3.51
C PHE A 17 -0.49 -7.50 -2.32
N GLY A 18 -0.20 -8.51 -1.51
CA GLY A 18 -0.87 -8.74 -0.23
C GLY A 18 -1.97 -9.79 -0.28
N ASP A 19 -1.92 -10.72 0.66
CA ASP A 19 -2.96 -11.73 0.84
C ASP A 19 -3.34 -11.80 2.32
N TYR A 20 -4.40 -11.09 2.69
CA TYR A 20 -4.93 -11.03 4.04
C TYR A 20 -5.73 -12.27 4.44
N THR A 21 -5.92 -13.20 3.53
CA THR A 21 -6.66 -14.45 3.82
C THR A 21 -5.79 -15.52 4.45
N LEU A 22 -4.48 -15.33 4.44
CA LEU A 22 -3.54 -16.31 5.00
C LEU A 22 -3.54 -16.27 6.53
N ASP A 23 -3.54 -17.43 7.14
CA ASP A 23 -3.48 -17.56 8.60
C ASP A 23 -2.09 -17.33 9.16
N SER A 24 -1.06 -17.64 8.39
CA SER A 24 0.33 -17.56 8.82
C SER A 24 1.10 -16.56 7.95
N LYS A 25 2.01 -15.83 8.61
CA LYS A 25 2.88 -14.87 7.95
C LYS A 25 3.66 -15.52 6.81
N THR A 26 3.52 -14.99 5.63
CA THR A 26 4.15 -15.51 4.41
C THR A 26 4.96 -14.37 3.77
N LYS A 27 6.13 -14.72 3.25
CA LYS A 27 7.06 -13.75 2.65
C LYS A 27 7.41 -14.17 1.24
N LEU A 28 7.61 -13.17 0.38
CA LEU A 28 8.21 -13.34 -0.93
C LEU A 28 9.26 -12.25 -1.09
N ASP A 29 10.50 -12.65 -1.32
CA ASP A 29 11.64 -11.73 -1.47
C ASP A 29 12.23 -11.87 -2.86
N GLY A 30 13.09 -10.91 -3.24
CA GLY A 30 13.79 -10.98 -4.51
C GLY A 30 12.92 -10.78 -5.74
N PHE A 31 11.75 -10.16 -5.59
CA PHE A 31 10.85 -9.91 -6.71
C PHE A 31 11.34 -8.69 -7.52
N GLU A 32 11.81 -8.94 -8.73
CA GLU A 32 12.31 -7.88 -9.59
C GLU A 32 11.19 -7.23 -10.39
N PHE A 33 11.12 -5.89 -10.34
CA PHE A 33 10.12 -5.13 -11.07
C PHE A 33 10.69 -3.75 -11.41
N GLN A 34 10.78 -3.45 -12.72
CA GLN A 34 11.26 -2.16 -13.24
C GLN A 34 12.61 -1.71 -12.65
N GLY A 35 13.55 -2.67 -12.52
CA GLY A 35 14.89 -2.37 -12.05
C GLY A 35 15.07 -2.35 -10.54
N ASP A 36 13.99 -2.57 -9.78
CA ASP A 36 14.02 -2.59 -8.31
C ASP A 36 13.68 -3.98 -7.79
N ILE A 37 14.07 -4.25 -6.55
CA ILE A 37 13.84 -5.54 -5.88
C ILE A 37 12.85 -5.32 -4.74
N TYR A 38 11.74 -6.05 -4.80
CA TYR A 38 10.65 -5.94 -3.82
C TYR A 38 10.58 -7.15 -2.91
N LYS A 39 10.11 -6.90 -1.70
CA LYS A 39 9.81 -7.93 -0.70
C LYS A 39 8.46 -7.64 -0.09
N VAL A 40 7.62 -8.68 0.00
CA VAL A 40 6.33 -8.58 0.68
C VAL A 40 6.30 -9.54 1.86
N LYS A 41 5.66 -9.11 2.94
CA LYS A 41 5.29 -9.93 4.08
C LYS A 41 3.80 -9.72 4.28
N THR A 42 3.03 -10.80 4.28
CA THR A 42 1.58 -10.65 4.33
C THR A 42 0.90 -11.84 5.00
N PHE A 43 -0.13 -11.58 5.74
CA PHE A 43 -1.12 -12.51 6.25
C PHE A 43 -2.25 -11.70 6.89
N LYS A 44 -3.18 -12.33 7.60
CA LYS A 44 -4.36 -11.67 8.14
C LYS A 44 -4.05 -10.47 9.06
N GLU A 45 -2.91 -10.45 9.73
CA GLU A 45 -2.59 -9.42 10.72
C GLU A 45 -1.77 -8.24 10.16
N ILE A 46 -1.06 -8.43 9.05
CA ILE A 46 -0.22 -7.38 8.49
C ILE A 46 0.03 -7.62 7.00
N THR A 47 0.16 -6.53 6.24
CA THR A 47 0.73 -6.55 4.89
C THR A 47 1.81 -5.48 4.85
N LYS A 48 3.02 -5.84 4.44
CA LYS A 48 4.15 -4.91 4.36
C LYS A 48 4.91 -5.11 3.07
N LEU A 49 5.19 -4.01 2.38
CA LEU A 49 5.99 -3.99 1.15
C LEU A 49 7.25 -3.17 1.37
N GLU A 50 8.39 -3.73 0.95
CA GLU A 50 9.67 -3.04 0.89
C GLU A 50 10.20 -3.02 -0.54
N LYS A 51 10.90 -1.96 -0.89
CA LYS A 51 11.55 -1.77 -2.19
C LYS A 51 13.01 -1.48 -1.94
N ASN A 52 13.90 -2.33 -2.45
CA ASN A 52 15.35 -2.21 -2.21
C ASN A 52 15.68 -2.09 -0.72
N GLY A 53 14.96 -2.84 0.11
CA GLY A 53 15.14 -2.82 1.56
C GLY A 53 14.51 -1.63 2.29
N MET A 54 13.82 -0.75 1.57
CA MET A 54 13.22 0.46 2.16
C MET A 54 11.71 0.32 2.27
N PHE A 55 11.16 0.88 3.33
CA PHE A 55 9.73 0.87 3.62
C PHE A 55 8.92 1.56 2.51
N VAL A 56 7.88 0.88 2.01
CA VAL A 56 6.96 1.43 1.02
C VAL A 56 5.54 1.51 1.55
N TYR A 57 5.03 0.40 2.10
CA TYR A 57 3.65 0.27 2.53
C TYR A 57 3.55 -0.70 3.69
N GLU A 58 2.67 -0.40 4.64
CA GLU A 58 2.32 -1.34 5.71
C GLU A 58 0.86 -1.12 6.10
N SER A 59 0.12 -2.19 6.30
CA SER A 59 -1.23 -2.10 6.86
C SER A 59 -1.40 -3.03 8.05
N VAL A 60 -2.25 -2.62 8.98
CA VAL A 60 -2.66 -3.40 10.14
C VAL A 60 -4.17 -3.22 10.30
N PRO A 61 -4.97 -4.30 10.29
CA PRO A 61 -4.63 -5.66 9.86
C PRO A 61 -4.19 -5.76 8.40
N GLY A 62 -3.94 -6.98 7.93
CA GLY A 62 -3.52 -7.23 6.56
C GLY A 62 -4.54 -6.77 5.53
N THR A 63 -4.04 -6.36 4.37
CA THR A 63 -4.85 -5.90 3.24
C THR A 63 -4.30 -6.47 1.94
N ALA A 64 -5.04 -6.32 0.86
CA ALA A 64 -4.56 -6.52 -0.49
C ALA A 64 -4.57 -5.19 -1.21
N VAL A 65 -3.49 -4.90 -1.92
CA VAL A 65 -3.30 -3.67 -2.68
C VAL A 65 -3.17 -4.03 -4.16
N GLU A 66 -3.94 -3.36 -4.99
CA GLU A 66 -3.91 -3.56 -6.44
C GLU A 66 -3.55 -2.27 -7.16
N ASN A 67 -2.81 -2.43 -8.25
CA ASN A 67 -2.44 -1.32 -9.14
C ASN A 67 -1.70 -0.21 -8.40
N PHE A 68 -0.75 -0.60 -7.57
CA PHE A 68 0.10 0.33 -6.84
C PHE A 68 1.08 1.00 -7.80
N LYS A 69 1.07 2.33 -7.80
CA LYS A 69 1.98 3.13 -8.59
C LYS A 69 2.45 4.32 -7.76
N ALA A 70 3.75 4.50 -7.68
CA ALA A 70 4.35 5.61 -6.96
C ALA A 70 5.28 6.37 -7.92
N THR A 71 5.02 7.67 -8.07
CA THR A 71 5.93 8.60 -8.74
C THR A 71 6.41 9.59 -7.68
N GLU A 72 7.27 10.53 -8.06
CA GLU A 72 7.78 11.55 -7.15
C GLU A 72 6.65 12.37 -6.50
N ASN A 73 5.56 12.60 -7.22
CA ASN A 73 4.50 13.50 -6.78
C ASN A 73 3.17 12.82 -6.47
N VAL A 74 2.97 11.57 -6.88
CA VAL A 74 1.67 10.89 -6.74
C VAL A 74 1.87 9.43 -6.39
N VAL A 75 1.11 8.95 -5.39
CA VAL A 75 0.96 7.54 -5.10
C VAL A 75 -0.52 7.20 -5.28
N SER A 76 -0.81 6.16 -6.03
CA SER A 76 -2.19 5.72 -6.25
C SER A 76 -2.29 4.19 -6.20
N PHE A 77 -3.39 3.70 -5.66
CA PHE A 77 -3.67 2.27 -5.58
C PHE A 77 -5.12 2.02 -5.18
N LYS A 78 -5.52 0.77 -5.25
CA LYS A 78 -6.78 0.28 -4.69
C LYS A 78 -6.45 -0.66 -3.54
N VAL A 79 -7.20 -0.60 -2.47
CA VAL A 79 -6.95 -1.42 -1.29
C VAL A 79 -8.24 -2.04 -0.79
N CYS A 80 -8.17 -3.29 -0.34
CA CYS A 80 -9.29 -3.95 0.32
C CYS A 80 -8.81 -4.77 1.51
N GLY A 81 -9.71 -4.98 2.47
CA GLY A 81 -9.46 -5.78 3.66
C GLY A 81 -10.75 -6.33 4.23
N GLU A 82 -10.62 -7.23 5.20
CA GLU A 82 -11.76 -7.86 5.89
C GLU A 82 -12.43 -6.92 6.87
N THR A 83 -11.65 -6.09 7.55
CA THR A 83 -12.11 -5.19 8.61
C THR A 83 -11.47 -3.82 8.40
N ASP A 84 -11.86 -2.84 9.20
CA ASP A 84 -11.21 -1.54 9.21
C ASP A 84 -9.72 -1.70 9.44
N PHE A 85 -8.94 -0.85 8.79
CA PHE A 85 -7.48 -0.94 8.84
C PHE A 85 -6.85 0.45 8.81
N GLN A 86 -5.58 0.48 9.19
CA GLN A 86 -4.73 1.64 9.02
C GLN A 86 -3.59 1.26 8.08
N PHE A 87 -3.30 2.09 7.10
CA PHE A 87 -2.12 1.89 6.27
C PHE A 87 -1.15 3.06 6.44
N THR A 88 0.14 2.75 6.25
CA THR A 88 1.23 3.72 6.31
C THR A 88 2.03 3.65 5.03
N LEU A 89 2.32 4.81 4.44
CA LEU A 89 3.12 4.92 3.23
C LEU A 89 4.49 5.52 3.55
N GLY A 90 5.53 5.04 2.86
CA GLY A 90 6.85 5.65 2.89
C GLY A 90 6.94 6.74 1.83
N MET A 91 7.06 7.99 2.26
CA MET A 91 7.06 9.18 1.40
C MET A 91 8.30 10.03 1.71
N GLU A 92 8.35 11.24 1.18
CA GLU A 92 9.38 12.21 1.54
C GLU A 92 9.19 12.70 2.97
N ALA A 93 10.28 12.97 3.67
CA ALA A 93 10.24 13.52 5.03
C ALA A 93 9.78 14.97 5.03
N ASP A 94 9.04 15.37 6.06
CA ASP A 94 8.58 16.75 6.28
C ASP A 94 7.91 17.37 5.05
N ALA A 95 7.10 16.60 4.36
CA ALA A 95 6.41 17.04 3.15
C ALA A 95 4.90 17.03 3.35
N GLU A 96 4.20 17.91 2.64
CA GLU A 96 2.75 17.97 2.68
C GLU A 96 2.12 17.25 1.49
N TYR A 97 1.03 16.54 1.76
CA TYR A 97 0.29 15.78 0.76
C TYR A 97 -1.20 16.00 0.93
N VAL A 98 -1.94 15.92 -0.19
CA VAL A 98 -3.40 15.86 -0.17
C VAL A 98 -3.78 14.40 -0.36
N VAL A 99 -4.68 13.90 0.48
CA VAL A 99 -5.14 12.51 0.43
C VAL A 99 -6.56 12.46 -0.11
N TYR A 100 -6.78 11.62 -1.12
CA TYR A 100 -8.10 11.35 -1.69
C TYR A 100 -8.47 9.89 -1.42
N MET A 101 -9.71 9.68 -1.01
CA MET A 101 -10.27 8.35 -0.80
C MET A 101 -11.55 8.25 -1.63
N ASP A 102 -11.58 7.33 -2.60
CA ASP A 102 -12.66 7.22 -3.59
C ASP A 102 -12.97 8.59 -4.24
N ASP A 103 -11.90 9.29 -4.65
CA ASP A 103 -11.93 10.62 -5.28
C ASP A 103 -12.43 11.75 -4.38
N VAL A 104 -12.62 11.51 -3.10
CA VAL A 104 -13.01 12.54 -2.12
C VAL A 104 -11.78 13.01 -1.38
N ASN A 105 -11.55 14.33 -1.37
CA ASN A 105 -10.46 14.94 -0.59
C ASN A 105 -10.77 14.78 0.90
N ILE A 106 -9.94 14.01 1.61
CA ILE A 106 -10.10 13.78 3.05
C ILE A 106 -9.13 14.61 3.90
N GLY A 107 -8.36 15.48 3.28
CA GLY A 107 -7.54 16.46 3.97
C GLY A 107 -6.07 16.45 3.57
N ASP A 108 -5.37 17.43 4.11
CA ASP A 108 -3.93 17.54 3.96
C ASP A 108 -3.24 16.83 5.11
N MET A 109 -2.14 16.15 4.80
CA MET A 109 -1.33 15.47 5.80
C MET A 109 0.14 15.79 5.60
N THR A 110 0.86 15.95 6.72
CA THR A 110 2.29 16.20 6.70
C THR A 110 3.00 14.94 7.20
N THR A 111 4.03 14.51 6.48
CA THR A 111 4.84 13.38 6.90
C THR A 111 5.74 13.76 8.09
N ASN A 112 6.15 12.76 8.85
CA ASN A 112 7.11 12.95 9.94
C ASN A 112 8.56 12.95 9.40
N LEU A 113 9.53 12.98 10.32
CA LEU A 113 10.94 12.98 9.96
C LEU A 113 11.40 11.72 9.24
N SER A 114 10.70 10.61 9.43
CA SER A 114 10.99 9.35 8.72
C SER A 114 10.21 9.23 7.40
N GLY A 115 9.45 10.23 7.01
CA GLY A 115 8.70 10.26 5.76
C GLY A 115 7.44 9.40 5.77
N LYS A 116 6.92 9.05 6.94
CA LYS A 116 5.73 8.18 7.02
C LYS A 116 4.44 8.97 7.08
N LEU A 117 3.45 8.47 6.35
CA LEU A 117 2.11 9.04 6.30
C LEU A 117 1.11 7.92 6.56
N SER A 118 0.26 8.09 7.59
CA SER A 118 -0.70 7.04 7.99
C SER A 118 -2.14 7.49 7.77
N VAL A 119 -2.96 6.58 7.28
CA VAL A 119 -4.37 6.82 6.98
C VAL A 119 -5.21 5.66 7.52
N SER A 120 -6.33 5.99 8.17
CA SER A 120 -7.30 5.00 8.64
C SER A 120 -8.43 4.89 7.63
N ALA A 121 -8.89 3.68 7.38
CA ALA A 121 -9.96 3.41 6.42
C ALA A 121 -10.97 2.44 7.00
N GLU A 122 -12.26 2.70 6.71
CA GLU A 122 -13.33 1.76 7.03
C GLU A 122 -13.51 0.83 5.84
N ALA A 123 -13.45 -0.47 6.10
CA ALA A 123 -13.55 -1.47 5.04
C ALA A 123 -14.90 -2.17 5.02
N ASP A 124 -15.45 -2.32 3.81
CA ASP A 124 -16.53 -3.27 3.55
C ASP A 124 -15.89 -4.50 2.92
N PRO A 125 -16.09 -5.72 3.47
CA PRO A 125 -15.47 -6.91 2.91
C PRO A 125 -15.72 -7.06 1.42
N GLY A 126 -14.64 -7.32 0.68
CA GLY A 126 -14.69 -7.49 -0.78
C GLY A 126 -14.78 -6.22 -1.59
N LYS A 127 -14.89 -5.05 -0.97
CA LYS A 127 -14.96 -3.77 -1.67
C LYS A 127 -13.61 -3.09 -1.69
N GLU A 128 -13.20 -2.64 -2.87
CA GLU A 128 -11.95 -1.88 -3.03
C GLU A 128 -12.16 -0.40 -2.73
N ILE A 129 -11.17 0.20 -2.09
CA ILE A 129 -11.12 1.63 -1.82
C ILE A 129 -10.00 2.22 -2.68
N GLY A 130 -10.33 3.22 -3.48
CA GLY A 130 -9.34 3.95 -4.27
C GLY A 130 -8.61 4.97 -3.41
N ILE A 131 -7.28 4.91 -3.40
CA ILE A 131 -6.44 5.85 -2.66
C ILE A 131 -5.56 6.61 -3.64
N LYS A 132 -5.46 7.93 -3.43
CA LYS A 132 -4.55 8.79 -4.19
C LYS A 132 -3.95 9.80 -3.24
N VAL A 133 -2.62 9.87 -3.21
CA VAL A 133 -1.88 10.80 -2.36
C VAL A 133 -1.03 11.67 -3.28
N VAL A 134 -1.27 12.98 -3.23
CA VAL A 134 -0.66 13.95 -4.15
C VAL A 134 0.16 14.94 -3.36
N ARG A 135 1.41 15.13 -3.77
CA ARG A 135 2.28 16.13 -3.15
C ARG A 135 1.80 17.54 -3.44
N LYS A 136 1.78 18.36 -2.42
CA LYS A 136 1.44 19.79 -2.55
C LYS A 136 2.61 20.61 -3.05
#